data_c774aff466497915ee1a694b702d5e78
#
_entry.id   c774aff466497915ee1a694b702d5e78
#
_cell.length_a   1.000
_cell.length_b   1.000
_cell.length_c   1.000
_cell.angle_alpha   90.00
_cell.angle_beta   90.00
_cell.angle_gamma   90.00
#
_symmetry.space_group_name_H-M   'P 1'
#
loop_
_entity.id
_entity.type
_entity.pdbx_description
1 polymer ?
#
loop_
_entity_poly.entity_id
_entity_poly.type
_entity_poly.pdbx_seq_one_letter_code
_entity_poly.pdbx_strand_id
1 'polypeptide(L)'
;VLIFGFFTMNAQENMDTRGIQFGFGFLKQEASFDIQFSLIDYDGSRSYARAYLVGLLNTLLVSVIGIILSTILGVIIGIARLSPNYLINKTASFYVEFFRNVPLLLQIFFWYFAALRALPMPEDAPLIFGSSYMTIKGLYTIAPVWNNFDVFFGALIIAMIIIFFFNKFAKRKQEEEGKQYPKFLISLGIFIIIPALTFIVGGVDLSWSFPELKQLAKTSFTFEGGLGIPPELIALTLALTLYTATFI
;
A
#
# COMPACT_ATOMS: atom_id res chain seq x y z
N VAL A 1 -30.69 -30.75 -8.38
CA VAL A 1 -30.52 -30.85 -6.92
C VAL A 1 -29.83 -32.17 -6.55
N LEU A 2 -30.26 -33.34 -7.02
CA LEU A 2 -29.71 -34.66 -6.68
C LEU A 2 -28.23 -34.80 -7.12
N ILE A 3 -27.89 -34.39 -8.33
CA ILE A 3 -26.51 -34.44 -8.87
C ILE A 3 -25.57 -33.55 -8.06
N PHE A 4 -26.00 -32.34 -7.72
CA PHE A 4 -25.21 -31.42 -6.91
C PHE A 4 -25.02 -31.95 -5.48
N GLY A 5 -26.07 -32.54 -4.88
CA GLY A 5 -25.97 -33.19 -3.58
C GLY A 5 -25.00 -34.38 -3.58
N PHE A 6 -25.00 -35.19 -4.62
CA PHE A 6 -24.07 -36.33 -4.76
C PHE A 6 -22.60 -35.83 -4.85
N PHE A 7 -22.31 -34.79 -5.66
CA PHE A 7 -20.95 -34.25 -5.75
C PHE A 7 -20.49 -33.60 -4.46
N THR A 8 -21.36 -32.88 -3.75
CA THR A 8 -20.98 -32.28 -2.46
C THR A 8 -20.71 -33.31 -1.38
N MET A 9 -21.51 -34.37 -1.28
CA MET A 9 -21.27 -35.46 -0.35
C MET A 9 -19.98 -36.22 -0.66
N ASN A 10 -19.74 -36.54 -1.92
CA ASN A 10 -18.52 -37.21 -2.37
C ASN A 10 -17.26 -36.36 -2.16
N ALA A 11 -17.36 -35.04 -2.39
CA ALA A 11 -16.27 -34.10 -2.10
C ALA A 11 -15.98 -34.04 -0.59
N GLN A 12 -17.03 -34.02 0.25
CA GLN A 12 -16.88 -33.96 1.70
C GLN A 12 -16.24 -35.24 2.24
N GLU A 13 -16.68 -36.43 1.79
CA GLU A 13 -16.10 -37.71 2.16
C GLU A 13 -14.62 -37.83 1.74
N ASN A 14 -14.28 -37.38 0.53
CA ASN A 14 -12.88 -37.32 0.07
C ASN A 14 -12.01 -36.32 0.85
N MET A 15 -12.59 -35.25 1.32
CA MET A 15 -11.87 -34.28 2.16
C MET A 15 -11.63 -34.84 3.56
N ASP A 16 -12.63 -35.47 4.15
CA ASP A 16 -12.53 -36.07 5.48
C ASP A 16 -11.50 -37.21 5.51
N THR A 17 -11.50 -38.07 4.47
CA THR A 17 -10.49 -39.14 4.33
C THR A 17 -9.06 -38.64 4.15
N ARG A 18 -8.90 -37.43 3.61
CA ARG A 18 -7.59 -36.77 3.44
C ARG A 18 -7.21 -35.87 4.61
N GLY A 19 -8.04 -35.81 5.66
CA GLY A 19 -7.82 -34.92 6.80
C GLY A 19 -7.96 -33.43 6.49
N ILE A 20 -8.62 -33.10 5.37
CA ILE A 20 -8.87 -31.70 4.97
C ILE A 20 -10.14 -31.22 5.66
N GLN A 21 -10.00 -30.28 6.59
CA GLN A 21 -11.15 -29.70 7.31
C GLN A 21 -12.01 -28.86 6.38
N PHE A 22 -13.30 -29.18 6.31
CA PHE A 22 -14.28 -28.36 5.60
C PHE A 22 -14.62 -27.10 6.40
N GLY A 23 -14.66 -25.93 5.72
CA GLY A 23 -15.05 -24.65 6.32
C GLY A 23 -13.88 -23.75 6.68
N PHE A 24 -14.15 -22.71 7.46
CA PHE A 24 -13.21 -21.63 7.78
C PHE A 24 -12.41 -21.87 9.08
N GLY A 25 -12.47 -23.05 9.66
CA GLY A 25 -11.76 -23.39 10.90
C GLY A 25 -10.24 -23.21 10.80
N PHE A 26 -9.67 -23.49 9.63
CA PHE A 26 -8.24 -23.33 9.37
C PHE A 26 -7.75 -21.88 9.54
N LEU A 27 -8.63 -20.89 9.38
CA LEU A 27 -8.25 -19.47 9.53
C LEU A 27 -7.70 -19.13 10.91
N LYS A 28 -8.03 -19.94 11.93
CA LYS A 28 -7.52 -19.77 13.30
C LYS A 28 -6.20 -20.50 13.55
N GLN A 29 -5.78 -21.38 12.65
CA GLN A 29 -4.53 -22.12 12.75
C GLN A 29 -3.35 -21.21 12.43
N GLU A 30 -2.16 -21.57 12.92
CA GLU A 30 -0.91 -20.90 12.65
C GLU A 30 -0.52 -21.04 11.18
N ALA A 31 -0.11 -19.93 10.54
CA ALA A 31 0.22 -19.91 9.12
C ALA A 31 1.55 -20.61 8.81
N SER A 32 2.51 -20.55 9.74
CA SER A 32 3.83 -21.18 9.66
C SER A 32 4.67 -20.72 8.45
N PHE A 33 4.42 -19.54 7.89
CA PHE A 33 5.23 -18.89 6.85
C PHE A 33 5.28 -17.39 7.05
N ASP A 34 6.36 -16.77 6.61
CA ASP A 34 6.57 -15.33 6.70
C ASP A 34 6.17 -14.62 5.40
N ILE A 35 5.71 -13.38 5.52
CA ILE A 35 5.46 -12.46 4.41
C ILE A 35 6.45 -11.32 4.53
N GLN A 36 7.30 -11.14 3.51
CA GLN A 36 8.41 -10.17 3.55
C GLN A 36 7.96 -8.72 3.75
N PHE A 37 6.80 -8.37 3.23
CA PHE A 37 6.25 -7.03 3.35
C PHE A 37 4.84 -7.09 3.95
N SER A 38 4.65 -6.37 5.04
CA SER A 38 3.36 -6.28 5.71
C SER A 38 3.13 -4.87 6.26
N LEU A 39 1.91 -4.36 6.05
CA LEU A 39 1.46 -3.08 6.60
C LEU A 39 1.04 -3.17 8.07
N ILE A 40 0.86 -4.40 8.57
CA ILE A 40 0.50 -4.70 9.96
C ILE A 40 1.50 -5.70 10.52
N ASP A 41 1.68 -5.70 11.84
CA ASP A 41 2.56 -6.66 12.50
C ASP A 41 2.17 -8.10 12.16
N TYR A 42 3.11 -8.85 11.54
CA TYR A 42 2.92 -10.22 11.07
C TYR A 42 4.25 -10.99 11.15
N ASP A 43 4.14 -12.20 11.65
CA ASP A 43 5.17 -13.25 11.62
C ASP A 43 4.52 -14.61 11.40
N GLY A 44 5.32 -15.64 11.10
CA GLY A 44 4.82 -16.99 10.78
C GLY A 44 4.03 -17.67 11.90
N SER A 45 4.11 -17.20 13.15
CA SER A 45 3.33 -17.72 14.29
C SER A 45 1.87 -17.22 14.31
N ARG A 46 1.57 -16.23 13.47
CA ARG A 46 0.21 -15.67 13.37
C ARG A 46 -0.72 -16.59 12.58
N SER A 47 -2.01 -16.37 12.74
CA SER A 47 -3.04 -17.17 12.09
C SER A 47 -3.15 -16.93 10.58
N TYR A 48 -3.65 -17.93 9.83
CA TYR A 48 -4.02 -17.78 8.42
C TYR A 48 -4.94 -16.57 8.15
N ALA A 49 -5.89 -16.29 9.06
CA ALA A 49 -6.75 -15.11 8.92
C ALA A 49 -5.93 -13.82 8.88
N ARG A 50 -4.88 -13.72 9.71
CA ARG A 50 -3.99 -12.55 9.71
C ARG A 50 -3.10 -12.52 8.47
N ALA A 51 -2.58 -13.67 8.02
CA ALA A 51 -1.87 -13.77 6.74
C ALA A 51 -2.72 -13.30 5.56
N TYR A 52 -3.99 -13.73 5.52
CA TYR A 52 -4.95 -13.29 4.51
C TYR A 52 -5.19 -11.77 4.56
N LEU A 53 -5.34 -11.21 5.77
CA LEU A 53 -5.50 -9.77 5.94
C LEU A 53 -4.27 -8.99 5.44
N VAL A 54 -3.05 -9.48 5.71
CA VAL A 54 -1.80 -8.90 5.16
C VAL A 54 -1.83 -8.92 3.63
N GLY A 55 -2.18 -10.05 3.01
CA GLY A 55 -2.30 -10.16 1.56
C GLY A 55 -3.33 -9.19 0.97
N LEU A 56 -4.49 -9.03 1.62
CA LEU A 56 -5.52 -8.08 1.23
C LEU A 56 -5.02 -6.63 1.30
N LEU A 57 -4.36 -6.26 2.41
CA LEU A 57 -3.81 -4.92 2.58
C LEU A 57 -2.71 -4.60 1.56
N ASN A 58 -1.83 -5.57 1.28
CA ASN A 58 -0.80 -5.43 0.25
C ASN A 58 -1.41 -5.26 -1.15
N THR A 59 -2.48 -6.00 -1.45
CA THR A 59 -3.23 -5.86 -2.70
C THR A 59 -3.86 -4.47 -2.82
N LEU A 60 -4.48 -3.97 -1.76
CA LEU A 60 -5.04 -2.61 -1.73
C LEU A 60 -3.96 -1.55 -1.91
N LEU A 61 -2.82 -1.69 -1.24
CA LEU A 61 -1.68 -0.78 -1.38
C LEU A 61 -1.21 -0.69 -2.84
N VAL A 62 -0.93 -1.85 -3.47
CA VAL A 62 -0.50 -1.90 -4.87
C VAL A 62 -1.56 -1.30 -5.79
N SER A 63 -2.84 -1.58 -5.53
CA SER A 63 -3.94 -1.05 -6.33
C SER A 63 -4.01 0.47 -6.25
N VAL A 64 -3.93 1.05 -5.05
CA VAL A 64 -3.98 2.51 -4.87
C VAL A 64 -2.78 3.18 -5.54
N ILE A 65 -1.56 2.69 -5.30
CA ILE A 65 -0.35 3.23 -5.92
C ILE A 65 -0.42 3.08 -7.44
N GLY A 66 -0.81 1.89 -7.93
CA GLY A 66 -0.93 1.60 -9.34
C GLY A 66 -1.96 2.50 -10.04
N ILE A 67 -3.14 2.74 -9.45
CA ILE A 67 -4.16 3.64 -9.98
C ILE A 67 -3.62 5.07 -10.10
N ILE A 68 -2.97 5.58 -9.04
CA ILE A 68 -2.43 6.94 -9.05
C ILE A 68 -1.36 7.09 -10.14
N LEU A 69 -0.37 6.20 -10.13
CA LEU A 69 0.76 6.28 -11.06
C LEU A 69 0.33 6.04 -12.51
N SER A 70 -0.54 5.05 -12.76
CA SER A 70 -1.04 4.76 -14.10
C SER A 70 -1.91 5.89 -14.64
N THR A 71 -2.70 6.54 -13.79
CA THR A 71 -3.51 7.69 -14.19
C THR A 71 -2.63 8.87 -14.60
N ILE A 72 -1.62 9.21 -13.79
CA ILE A 72 -0.69 10.29 -14.11
C ILE A 72 0.03 9.99 -15.42
N LEU A 73 0.63 8.80 -15.54
CA LEU A 73 1.36 8.41 -16.74
C LEU A 73 0.45 8.29 -17.97
N GLY A 74 -0.74 7.73 -17.81
CA GLY A 74 -1.73 7.56 -18.88
C GLY A 74 -2.21 8.88 -19.44
N VAL A 75 -2.50 9.87 -18.58
CA VAL A 75 -2.85 11.24 -19.03
C VAL A 75 -1.70 11.87 -19.81
N ILE A 76 -0.45 11.75 -19.32
CA ILE A 76 0.72 12.28 -20.02
C ILE A 76 0.87 11.63 -21.40
N ILE A 77 0.80 10.29 -21.48
CA ILE A 77 0.92 9.55 -22.74
C ILE A 77 -0.28 9.86 -23.67
N GLY A 78 -1.50 9.96 -23.13
CA GLY A 78 -2.69 10.32 -23.89
C GLY A 78 -2.58 11.69 -24.55
N ILE A 79 -2.13 12.70 -23.79
CA ILE A 79 -1.88 14.05 -24.32
C ILE A 79 -0.74 14.01 -25.36
N ALA A 80 0.31 13.27 -25.11
CA ALA A 80 1.45 13.13 -26.05
C ALA A 80 1.01 12.51 -27.39
N ARG A 81 0.08 11.55 -27.38
CA ARG A 81 -0.49 10.95 -28.60
C ARG A 81 -1.34 11.92 -29.41
N LEU A 82 -1.91 12.95 -28.80
CA LEU A 82 -2.68 13.98 -29.47
C LEU A 82 -1.82 15.16 -29.97
N SER A 83 -0.50 15.11 -29.68
CA SER A 83 0.41 16.18 -30.08
C SER A 83 0.51 16.33 -31.62
N PRO A 84 0.49 17.55 -32.16
CA PRO A 84 0.76 17.80 -33.57
C PRO A 84 2.24 17.52 -33.95
N ASN A 85 3.14 17.43 -32.97
CA ASN A 85 4.53 17.07 -33.17
C ASN A 85 4.64 15.58 -33.50
N TYR A 86 5.12 15.27 -34.71
CA TYR A 86 5.26 13.90 -35.20
C TYR A 86 6.09 13.01 -34.25
N LEU A 87 7.21 13.50 -33.74
CA LEU A 87 8.10 12.71 -32.89
C LEU A 87 7.43 12.35 -31.57
N ILE A 88 6.77 13.31 -30.91
CA ILE A 88 6.06 13.10 -29.64
C ILE A 88 4.93 12.10 -29.84
N ASN A 89 4.10 12.31 -30.87
CA ASN A 89 2.99 11.41 -31.20
C ASN A 89 3.46 9.99 -31.48
N LYS A 90 4.52 9.83 -32.29
CA LYS A 90 5.04 8.53 -32.70
C LYS A 90 5.66 7.77 -31.51
N THR A 91 6.39 8.46 -30.65
CA THR A 91 6.99 7.88 -29.44
C THR A 91 5.91 7.41 -28.46
N ALA A 92 4.89 8.23 -28.22
CA ALA A 92 3.77 7.87 -27.36
C ALA A 92 2.94 6.69 -27.92
N SER A 93 2.73 6.66 -29.26
CA SER A 93 2.05 5.56 -29.92
C SER A 93 2.85 4.25 -29.85
N PHE A 94 4.16 4.32 -30.05
CA PHE A 94 5.07 3.17 -29.89
C PHE A 94 5.00 2.61 -28.44
N TYR A 95 5.06 3.48 -27.43
CA TYR A 95 4.89 3.08 -26.04
C TYR A 95 3.59 2.27 -25.83
N VAL A 96 2.48 2.80 -26.28
CA VAL A 96 1.16 2.17 -26.11
C VAL A 96 1.11 0.82 -26.82
N GLU A 97 1.56 0.75 -28.08
CA GLU A 97 1.56 -0.49 -28.86
C GLU A 97 2.49 -1.54 -28.24
N PHE A 98 3.68 -1.13 -27.79
CA PHE A 98 4.64 -2.04 -27.16
C PHE A 98 4.06 -2.65 -25.86
N PHE A 99 3.62 -1.83 -24.93
CA PHE A 99 3.14 -2.33 -23.63
C PHE A 99 1.82 -3.09 -23.71
N ARG A 100 0.94 -2.77 -24.66
CA ARG A 100 -0.29 -3.55 -24.91
C ARG A 100 -0.02 -4.92 -25.51
N ASN A 101 0.96 -5.04 -26.36
CA ASN A 101 1.29 -6.30 -27.06
C ASN A 101 2.13 -7.26 -26.21
N VAL A 102 2.80 -6.78 -25.16
CA VAL A 102 3.56 -7.62 -24.24
C VAL A 102 2.66 -8.04 -23.06
N PRO A 103 2.45 -9.35 -22.84
CA PRO A 103 1.67 -9.83 -21.71
C PRO A 103 2.19 -9.25 -20.37
N LEU A 104 1.28 -8.82 -19.50
CA LEU A 104 1.62 -8.22 -18.20
C LEU A 104 2.57 -9.10 -17.37
N LEU A 105 2.34 -10.43 -17.38
CA LEU A 105 3.18 -11.37 -16.64
C LEU A 105 4.64 -11.34 -17.12
N LEU A 106 4.88 -11.22 -18.43
CA LEU A 106 6.24 -11.08 -18.97
C LEU A 106 6.89 -9.77 -18.56
N GLN A 107 6.11 -8.68 -18.46
CA GLN A 107 6.61 -7.40 -17.95
C GLN A 107 7.03 -7.51 -16.47
N ILE A 108 6.24 -8.19 -15.63
CA ILE A 108 6.58 -8.44 -14.22
C ILE A 108 7.89 -9.25 -14.14
N PHE A 109 8.04 -10.32 -14.93
CA PHE A 109 9.26 -11.12 -14.96
C PHE A 109 10.47 -10.32 -15.43
N PHE A 110 10.31 -9.49 -16.47
CA PHE A 110 11.39 -8.62 -16.93
C PHE A 110 11.86 -7.66 -15.81
N TRP A 111 10.94 -6.96 -15.16
CA TRP A 111 11.29 -6.04 -14.09
C TRP A 111 11.94 -6.76 -12.91
N TYR A 112 11.40 -7.90 -12.52
CA TYR A 112 11.94 -8.65 -11.38
C TYR A 112 13.29 -9.31 -11.68
N PHE A 113 13.38 -10.11 -12.75
CA PHE A 113 14.56 -10.93 -13.03
C PHE A 113 15.64 -10.20 -13.83
N ALA A 114 15.28 -9.35 -14.78
CA ALA A 114 16.25 -8.67 -15.63
C ALA A 114 16.69 -7.32 -15.04
N ALA A 115 15.75 -6.49 -14.57
CA ALA A 115 16.08 -5.15 -14.10
C ALA A 115 16.51 -5.14 -12.63
N LEU A 116 15.68 -5.69 -11.71
CA LEU A 116 15.98 -5.60 -10.27
C LEU A 116 17.09 -6.54 -9.83
N ARG A 117 17.23 -7.72 -10.44
CA ARG A 117 18.32 -8.65 -10.13
C ARG A 117 19.68 -8.20 -10.65
N ALA A 118 19.73 -7.23 -11.56
CA ALA A 118 20.97 -6.61 -12.01
C ALA A 118 21.50 -5.51 -11.06
N LEU A 119 20.75 -5.19 -10.03
CA LEU A 119 21.14 -4.20 -9.01
C LEU A 119 22.25 -4.75 -8.09
N PRO A 120 23.04 -3.87 -7.45
CA PRO A 120 24.11 -4.26 -6.55
C PRO A 120 23.60 -4.98 -5.29
N MET A 121 24.47 -5.72 -4.65
CA MET A 121 24.26 -6.26 -3.31
C MET A 121 24.17 -5.12 -2.29
N PRO A 122 23.57 -5.34 -1.10
CA PRO A 122 23.44 -4.28 -0.08
C PRO A 122 24.76 -3.62 0.32
N GLU A 123 25.85 -4.39 0.42
CA GLU A 123 27.18 -3.92 0.78
C GLU A 123 27.81 -2.98 -0.26
N ASP A 124 27.45 -3.15 -1.54
CA ASP A 124 27.99 -2.37 -2.65
C ASP A 124 27.00 -1.29 -3.14
N ALA A 125 25.88 -1.15 -2.48
CA ALA A 125 24.80 -0.28 -2.94
C ALA A 125 25.17 1.21 -2.79
N PRO A 126 25.11 1.99 -3.87
CA PRO A 126 25.33 3.43 -3.77
C PRO A 126 24.17 4.11 -3.06
N LEU A 127 24.51 5.17 -2.32
CA LEU A 127 23.50 6.05 -1.72
C LEU A 127 22.80 6.87 -2.82
N ILE A 128 21.47 6.75 -2.90
CA ILE A 128 20.63 7.46 -3.86
C ILE A 128 19.86 8.56 -3.13
N PHE A 129 19.79 9.77 -3.72
CA PHE A 129 19.11 10.93 -3.13
C PHE A 129 19.52 11.26 -1.68
N GLY A 130 20.75 10.88 -1.28
CA GLY A 130 21.30 11.18 0.04
C GLY A 130 20.74 10.37 1.21
N SER A 131 19.78 9.45 0.99
CA SER A 131 19.12 8.76 2.09
C SER A 131 18.47 7.41 1.72
N SER A 132 18.66 6.94 0.49
CA SER A 132 18.01 5.71 0.01
C SER A 132 19.02 4.79 -0.68
N TYR A 133 18.75 3.48 -0.65
CA TYR A 133 19.57 2.46 -1.31
C TYR A 133 18.68 1.59 -2.19
N MET A 134 19.11 1.36 -3.43
CA MET A 134 18.45 0.44 -4.36
C MET A 134 19.34 -0.78 -4.58
N THR A 135 18.84 -1.94 -4.20
CA THR A 135 19.61 -3.20 -4.17
C THR A 135 18.81 -4.35 -4.75
N ILE A 136 19.46 -5.49 -4.97
CA ILE A 136 18.76 -6.74 -5.35
C ILE A 136 17.72 -7.18 -4.31
N LYS A 137 17.84 -6.71 -3.05
CA LYS A 137 16.88 -6.99 -1.96
C LYS A 137 15.73 -6.00 -1.91
N GLY A 138 15.73 -4.98 -2.78
CA GLY A 138 14.70 -3.97 -2.88
C GLY A 138 15.19 -2.54 -2.66
N LEU A 139 14.24 -1.63 -2.49
CA LEU A 139 14.48 -0.21 -2.20
C LEU A 139 14.36 0.00 -0.69
N TYR A 140 15.41 0.55 -0.11
CA TYR A 140 15.44 1.00 1.28
C TYR A 140 15.48 2.52 1.31
N THR A 141 14.51 3.13 1.95
CA THR A 141 14.38 4.60 1.99
C THR A 141 14.01 5.09 3.38
N ILE A 142 14.07 6.39 3.58
CA ILE A 142 13.64 7.00 4.84
C ILE A 142 12.17 6.68 5.11
N ALA A 143 11.85 6.45 6.37
CA ALA A 143 10.48 6.27 6.83
C ALA A 143 10.12 7.25 7.94
N PRO A 144 8.93 7.83 7.93
CA PRO A 144 8.43 8.54 9.09
C PRO A 144 8.11 7.53 10.20
N VAL A 145 8.64 7.80 11.39
CA VAL A 145 8.31 7.05 12.61
C VAL A 145 7.44 7.93 13.47
N TRP A 146 6.22 7.48 13.71
CA TRP A 146 5.24 8.18 14.50
C TRP A 146 5.19 7.54 15.89
N ASN A 147 5.64 8.26 16.89
CA ASN A 147 5.46 7.86 18.27
C ASN A 147 4.08 8.32 18.76
N ASN A 148 3.37 7.47 19.53
CA ASN A 148 2.04 7.74 20.07
C ASN A 148 0.99 8.13 19.01
N PHE A 149 1.05 7.50 17.84
CA PHE A 149 0.14 7.80 16.72
C PHE A 149 -1.34 7.46 17.02
N ASP A 150 -1.58 6.52 17.93
CA ASP A 150 -2.89 6.21 18.49
C ASP A 150 -3.54 7.42 19.16
N VAL A 151 -2.76 8.25 19.86
CA VAL A 151 -3.22 9.52 20.45
C VAL A 151 -3.69 10.49 19.38
N PHE A 152 -2.95 10.60 18.26
CA PHE A 152 -3.35 11.45 17.13
C PHE A 152 -4.64 10.97 16.49
N PHE A 153 -4.77 9.66 16.24
CA PHE A 153 -6.01 9.08 15.71
C PHE A 153 -7.19 9.24 16.68
N GLY A 154 -6.95 9.04 17.97
CA GLY A 154 -7.95 9.30 19.00
C GLY A 154 -8.45 10.75 18.95
N ALA A 155 -7.54 11.71 18.81
CA ALA A 155 -7.86 13.13 18.68
C ALA A 155 -8.66 13.44 17.42
N LEU A 156 -8.34 12.79 16.27
CA LEU A 156 -9.13 12.92 15.03
C LEU A 156 -10.58 12.43 15.22
N ILE A 157 -10.76 11.28 15.87
CA ILE A 157 -12.09 10.75 16.15
C ILE A 157 -12.86 11.71 17.06
N ILE A 158 -12.22 12.22 18.12
CA ILE A 158 -12.82 13.20 19.03
C ILE A 158 -13.19 14.48 18.28
N ALA A 159 -12.31 14.98 17.41
CA ALA A 159 -12.59 16.15 16.57
C ALA A 159 -13.83 15.94 15.69
N MET A 160 -13.96 14.78 15.04
CA MET A 160 -15.12 14.44 14.21
C MET A 160 -16.42 14.37 15.05
N ILE A 161 -16.36 13.80 16.25
CA ILE A 161 -17.50 13.76 17.18
C ILE A 161 -17.91 15.19 17.57
N ILE A 162 -16.96 16.04 17.94
CA ILE A 162 -17.21 17.43 18.31
C ILE A 162 -17.84 18.21 17.14
N ILE A 163 -17.30 18.03 15.92
CA ILE A 163 -17.84 18.65 14.69
C ILE A 163 -19.29 18.21 14.45
N PHE A 164 -19.59 16.92 14.61
CA PHE A 164 -20.94 16.40 14.45
C PHE A 164 -21.93 17.08 15.44
N PHE A 165 -21.58 17.13 16.73
CA PHE A 165 -22.42 17.78 17.73
C PHE A 165 -22.50 19.30 17.53
N PHE A 166 -21.39 19.95 17.18
CA PHE A 166 -21.37 21.37 16.85
C PHE A 166 -22.30 21.71 15.67
N ASN A 167 -22.25 20.95 14.59
CA ASN A 167 -23.09 21.17 13.42
C ASN A 167 -24.58 20.97 13.75
N LYS A 168 -24.91 19.99 14.60
CA LYS A 168 -26.28 19.79 15.09
C LYS A 168 -26.74 20.95 15.96
N PHE A 169 -25.89 21.42 16.86
CA PHE A 169 -26.17 22.60 17.71
C PHE A 169 -26.35 23.88 16.87
N ALA A 170 -25.42 24.13 15.93
CA ALA A 170 -25.47 25.30 15.07
C ALA A 170 -26.71 25.31 14.15
N LYS A 171 -27.17 24.13 13.70
CA LYS A 171 -28.41 23.99 12.94
C LYS A 171 -29.64 24.34 13.80
N ARG A 172 -29.71 23.79 15.01
CA ARG A 172 -30.80 24.07 15.95
C ARG A 172 -30.88 25.55 16.32
N LYS A 173 -29.75 26.22 16.59
CA LYS A 173 -29.71 27.65 16.89
C LYS A 173 -30.08 28.52 15.68
N GLN A 174 -29.79 28.08 14.48
CA GLN A 174 -30.23 28.75 13.26
C GLN A 174 -31.75 28.66 13.07
N GLU A 175 -32.37 27.52 13.42
CA GLU A 175 -33.82 27.30 13.34
C GLU A 175 -34.59 28.04 14.45
N GLU A 176 -34.06 28.08 15.70
CA GLU A 176 -34.73 28.68 16.84
C GLU A 176 -34.51 30.20 16.98
N GLU A 177 -33.31 30.69 16.70
CA GLU A 177 -32.91 32.08 16.98
C GLU A 177 -32.48 32.86 15.73
N GLY A 178 -32.46 32.23 14.55
CA GLY A 178 -31.99 32.86 13.32
C GLY A 178 -30.47 33.13 13.24
N LYS A 179 -29.70 32.70 14.25
CA LYS A 179 -28.25 32.90 14.30
C LYS A 179 -27.50 32.04 13.30
N GLN A 180 -26.72 32.68 12.43
CA GLN A 180 -25.86 31.99 11.46
C GLN A 180 -24.44 31.87 12.01
N TYR A 181 -23.97 30.64 12.16
CA TYR A 181 -22.57 30.33 12.48
C TYR A 181 -21.78 30.00 11.23
N PRO A 182 -20.50 30.40 11.09
CA PRO A 182 -19.64 30.00 9.97
C PRO A 182 -19.19 28.54 10.17
N LYS A 183 -20.15 27.60 9.97
CA LYS A 183 -20.00 26.16 10.27
C LYS A 183 -18.74 25.56 9.65
N PHE A 184 -18.41 25.93 8.41
CA PHE A 184 -17.25 25.43 7.70
C PHE A 184 -15.94 25.84 8.41
N LEU A 185 -15.78 27.13 8.73
CA LEU A 185 -14.56 27.63 9.37
C LEU A 185 -14.35 27.06 10.77
N ILE A 186 -15.43 26.97 11.55
CA ILE A 186 -15.34 26.42 12.92
C ILE A 186 -15.05 24.92 12.87
N SER A 187 -15.71 24.17 11.98
CA SER A 187 -15.45 22.74 11.81
C SER A 187 -14.03 22.48 11.32
N LEU A 188 -13.52 23.28 10.38
CA LEU A 188 -12.15 23.21 9.90
C LEU A 188 -11.15 23.53 11.04
N GLY A 189 -11.44 24.56 11.84
CA GLY A 189 -10.63 24.90 13.02
C GLY A 189 -10.55 23.74 14.01
N ILE A 190 -11.69 23.13 14.37
CA ILE A 190 -11.75 21.97 15.26
C ILE A 190 -10.95 20.79 14.67
N PHE A 191 -11.11 20.51 13.39
CA PHE A 191 -10.44 19.41 12.70
C PHE A 191 -8.91 19.57 12.63
N ILE A 192 -8.41 20.81 12.60
CA ILE A 192 -6.97 21.08 12.57
C ILE A 192 -6.41 21.22 14.00
N ILE A 193 -7.06 22.03 14.86
CA ILE A 193 -6.51 22.39 16.17
C ILE A 193 -6.44 21.18 17.10
N ILE A 194 -7.50 20.36 17.17
CA ILE A 194 -7.53 19.24 18.13
C ILE A 194 -6.42 18.21 17.84
N PRO A 195 -6.23 17.72 16.60
CA PRO A 195 -5.09 16.85 16.31
C PRO A 195 -3.74 17.55 16.44
N ALA A 196 -3.62 18.84 16.09
CA ALA A 196 -2.38 19.59 16.24
C ALA A 196 -1.95 19.73 17.72
N LEU A 197 -2.87 19.83 18.65
CA LEU A 197 -2.56 19.87 20.09
C LEU A 197 -1.90 18.58 20.58
N THR A 198 -2.09 17.43 19.93
CA THR A 198 -1.45 16.18 20.31
C THR A 198 0.06 16.21 20.13
N PHE A 199 0.60 17.02 19.22
CA PHE A 199 2.04 17.23 19.08
C PHE A 199 2.65 18.02 20.24
N ILE A 200 1.84 18.84 20.91
CA ILE A 200 2.31 19.68 22.02
C ILE A 200 2.09 18.98 23.36
N VAL A 201 0.91 18.41 23.57
CA VAL A 201 0.46 17.88 24.86
C VAL A 201 0.44 16.36 24.87
N GLY A 202 0.14 15.73 23.75
CA GLY A 202 -0.03 14.28 23.60
C GLY A 202 1.26 13.48 23.43
N GLY A 203 2.42 14.14 23.36
CA GLY A 203 3.71 13.48 23.13
C GLY A 203 3.79 12.78 21.79
N VAL A 204 2.98 13.19 20.81
CA VAL A 204 3.10 12.72 19.42
C VAL A 204 4.34 13.36 18.83
N ASP A 205 5.27 12.53 18.40
CA ASP A 205 6.50 12.99 17.74
C ASP A 205 6.64 12.32 16.39
N LEU A 206 7.10 13.10 15.41
CA LEU A 206 7.43 12.63 14.08
C LEU A 206 8.95 12.66 13.94
N SER A 207 9.55 11.50 14.00
CA SER A 207 10.96 11.31 13.70
C SER A 207 11.15 10.61 12.36
N TRP A 208 12.37 10.66 11.84
CA TRP A 208 12.72 10.00 10.59
C TRP A 208 13.69 8.87 10.87
N SER A 209 13.33 7.67 10.45
CA SER A 209 14.21 6.51 10.48
C SER A 209 14.93 6.40 9.15
N PHE A 210 16.25 6.28 9.21
CA PHE A 210 17.11 6.11 8.04
C PHE A 210 17.50 4.64 7.91
N PRO A 211 17.64 4.12 6.69
CA PRO A 211 18.17 2.78 6.48
C PRO A 211 19.69 2.77 6.77
N GLU A 212 20.11 1.94 7.69
CA GLU A 212 21.51 1.71 8.04
C GLU A 212 21.93 0.30 7.64
N LEU A 213 23.11 0.18 7.00
CA LEU A 213 23.63 -1.12 6.60
C LEU A 213 24.00 -1.94 7.83
N LYS A 214 23.42 -3.12 7.97
CA LYS A 214 23.68 -4.06 9.08
C LYS A 214 24.19 -5.38 8.55
N GLN A 215 25.26 -5.87 9.15
CA GLN A 215 25.77 -7.19 8.88
C GLN A 215 25.03 -8.22 9.75
N LEU A 216 24.30 -9.14 9.13
CA LEU A 216 23.60 -10.24 9.82
C LEU A 216 24.49 -11.44 10.07
N ALA A 217 25.39 -11.73 9.12
CA ALA A 217 26.36 -12.82 9.17
C ALA A 217 27.63 -12.43 8.40
N LYS A 218 28.68 -13.27 8.42
CA LYS A 218 29.95 -12.95 7.75
C LYS A 218 29.83 -12.51 6.29
N THR A 219 28.80 -12.99 5.57
CA THR A 219 28.56 -12.71 4.14
C THR A 219 27.13 -12.22 3.85
N SER A 220 26.34 -11.88 4.87
CA SER A 220 24.96 -11.45 4.69
C SER A 220 24.77 -10.07 5.29
N PHE A 221 24.41 -9.14 4.42
CA PHE A 221 24.08 -7.76 4.77
C PHE A 221 22.61 -7.46 4.50
N THR A 222 22.05 -6.59 5.32
CA THR A 222 20.70 -6.04 5.15
C THR A 222 20.69 -4.59 5.61
N PHE A 223 19.56 -3.91 5.45
CA PHE A 223 19.36 -2.59 6.04
C PHE A 223 18.43 -2.72 7.24
N GLU A 224 18.72 -2.01 8.31
CA GLU A 224 17.87 -1.83 9.48
C GLU A 224 17.40 -0.39 9.55
N GLY A 225 16.17 -0.18 10.02
CA GLY A 225 15.55 1.15 9.96
C GLY A 225 15.02 1.51 8.57
N GLY A 226 14.41 2.69 8.47
CA GLY A 226 13.75 3.13 7.25
C GLY A 226 12.58 2.26 6.82
N LEU A 227 12.15 2.43 5.56
CA LEU A 227 11.15 1.61 4.88
C LEU A 227 11.84 0.72 3.86
N GLY A 228 11.75 -0.59 4.04
CA GLY A 228 12.18 -1.58 3.06
C GLY A 228 11.03 -1.98 2.13
N ILE A 229 11.20 -1.76 0.84
CA ILE A 229 10.24 -2.13 -0.21
C ILE A 229 10.84 -3.29 -0.99
N PRO A 230 10.26 -4.49 -0.93
CA PRO A 230 10.83 -5.67 -1.58
C PRO A 230 10.75 -5.56 -3.11
N PRO A 231 11.65 -6.23 -3.83
CA PRO A 231 11.73 -6.15 -5.29
C PRO A 231 10.46 -6.67 -5.98
N GLU A 232 9.74 -7.61 -5.39
CA GLU A 232 8.46 -8.12 -5.89
C GLU A 232 7.40 -7.02 -5.97
N LEU A 233 7.30 -6.19 -4.92
CA LEU A 233 6.34 -5.08 -4.86
C LEU A 233 6.70 -4.00 -5.89
N ILE A 234 7.99 -3.72 -6.06
CA ILE A 234 8.49 -2.76 -7.06
C ILE A 234 8.17 -3.25 -8.47
N ALA A 235 8.53 -4.50 -8.80
CA ALA A 235 8.31 -5.08 -10.11
C ALA A 235 6.82 -5.11 -10.50
N LEU A 236 5.98 -5.52 -9.55
CA LEU A 236 4.54 -5.57 -9.74
C LEU A 236 3.96 -4.17 -9.97
N THR A 237 4.33 -3.20 -9.14
CA THR A 237 3.84 -1.82 -9.26
C THR A 237 4.29 -1.17 -10.56
N LEU A 238 5.56 -1.36 -10.97
CA LEU A 238 6.07 -0.86 -12.24
C LEU A 238 5.33 -1.47 -13.42
N ALA A 239 5.22 -2.78 -13.48
CA ALA A 239 4.55 -3.47 -14.58
C ALA A 239 3.08 -3.06 -14.69
N LEU A 240 2.34 -3.02 -13.56
CA LEU A 240 0.95 -2.57 -13.54
C LEU A 240 0.82 -1.12 -13.97
N THR A 241 1.68 -0.23 -13.49
CA THR A 241 1.66 1.20 -13.88
C THR A 241 1.86 1.38 -15.37
N LEU A 242 2.93 0.78 -15.92
CA LEU A 242 3.29 0.93 -17.33
C LEU A 242 2.24 0.30 -18.26
N TYR A 243 1.71 -0.86 -17.89
CA TYR A 243 0.68 -1.55 -18.65
C TYR A 243 -0.65 -0.81 -18.59
N THR A 244 -1.15 -0.49 -17.39
CA THR A 244 -2.47 0.15 -17.19
C THR A 244 -2.53 1.55 -17.79
N ALA A 245 -1.42 2.32 -17.73
CA ALA A 245 -1.33 3.64 -18.34
C ALA A 245 -1.65 3.65 -19.85
N THR A 246 -1.50 2.52 -20.52
CA THR A 246 -1.81 2.43 -21.96
C THR A 246 -3.29 2.37 -22.27
N PHE A 247 -4.17 2.18 -21.26
CA PHE A 247 -5.62 2.07 -21.42
C PHE A 247 -6.35 3.35 -20.95
N ILE A 248 -5.65 4.30 -20.40
CA ILE A 248 -6.13 5.63 -20.02
C ILE A 248 -5.88 6.62 -21.15
#